data_d5a0c0f3bf330679ab68150565645996
#
_entry.id   d5a0c0f3bf330679ab68150565645996
#
_cell.length_a   1.000
_cell.length_b   1.000
_cell.length_c   1.000
_cell.angle_alpha   90.00
_cell.angle_beta   90.00
_cell.angle_gamma   90.00
#
_symmetry.space_group_name_H-M   'P 1'
#
loop_
_entity.id
_entity.type
_entity.pdbx_description
1 polymer ?
#
loop_
_entity_poly.entity_id
_entity_poly.type
_entity_poly.pdbx_seq_one_letter_code
_entity_poly.pdbx_strand_id
1 'polypeptide(L)'
;MAVASAAVRPSEQPSAGRIAWRSVAVFALLAGGAAVLYWWTGPKPVGLDAFVPLADALLHGRLHVVEPMPWIEHVDRVGGGWYVPYPPMPAISVLPFVFVFGATFDQGYAAAIMGGLCVAILWALLGRLGVAPLPRRSLVAAFALGSVLWWAAGIGTSWLFAGVNGVFWSLLALSLALDRRWPVAAGLCLGFAAASRLPIGLTLPLYLALYAGVEVKPRLSIPDRSKLVPAALVLVGLAVPAILVALYNIARFGSPLDFGYEKIPGVLDEPWYRDGILSLSYIPRHLHTMFLRGFDFTDGFPWFRPNWTGLALTFTTPIYFWLIQLRRRETFVVFGWLAILLALVPIVTHGNVGETQFGYRFSLDVAPILWLMLGMLFVRRISLPARLAIMIGILVHAYGIYVITVLDFVAY
;
A
#
# COMPACT_ATOMS: atom_id res chain seq x y z
N MET A 1 26.96 63.41 -0.33
CA MET A 1 27.23 62.02 0.14
C MET A 1 26.47 61.06 -0.76
N ALA A 2 27.15 60.40 -1.67
CA ALA A 2 26.58 59.46 -2.63
C ALA A 2 26.49 58.06 -1.98
N VAL A 3 25.29 57.50 -1.90
CA VAL A 3 25.05 56.12 -1.43
C VAL A 3 25.31 55.21 -2.60
N ALA A 4 26.38 54.40 -2.50
CA ALA A 4 26.76 53.38 -3.48
C ALA A 4 25.69 52.27 -3.51
N SER A 5 25.03 52.10 -4.67
CA SER A 5 24.15 51.00 -4.98
C SER A 5 24.98 49.71 -5.09
N ALA A 6 24.86 48.82 -4.12
CA ALA A 6 25.40 47.46 -4.20
C ALA A 6 24.59 46.66 -5.23
N ALA A 7 25.19 46.41 -6.39
CA ALA A 7 24.64 45.54 -7.41
C ALA A 7 24.52 44.10 -6.86
N VAL A 8 23.30 43.62 -6.64
CA VAL A 8 23.00 42.23 -6.34
C VAL A 8 23.40 41.39 -7.56
N ARG A 9 24.45 40.56 -7.44
CA ARG A 9 24.82 39.59 -8.48
C ARG A 9 23.63 38.64 -8.70
N PRO A 10 23.25 38.38 -9.97
CA PRO A 10 22.23 37.36 -10.23
C PRO A 10 22.78 36.02 -9.75
N SER A 11 22.05 35.36 -8.82
CA SER A 11 22.35 33.99 -8.47
C SER A 11 22.21 33.14 -9.74
N GLU A 12 23.25 32.46 -10.14
CA GLU A 12 23.24 31.50 -11.25
C GLU A 12 22.11 30.49 -10.98
N GLN A 13 21.02 30.60 -11.73
CA GLN A 13 19.97 29.57 -11.72
C GLN A 13 20.58 28.29 -12.29
N PRO A 14 20.57 27.18 -11.55
CA PRO A 14 21.12 25.92 -12.07
C PRO A 14 20.39 25.57 -13.37
N SER A 15 21.10 25.18 -14.39
CA SER A 15 20.53 24.81 -15.69
C SER A 15 19.48 23.74 -15.54
N ALA A 16 18.35 23.82 -16.26
CA ALA A 16 17.23 22.90 -16.18
C ALA A 16 17.65 21.41 -16.27
N GLY A 17 18.69 21.09 -17.04
CA GLY A 17 19.28 19.76 -17.14
C GLY A 17 19.90 19.27 -15.82
N ARG A 18 20.66 20.12 -15.10
CA ARG A 18 21.26 19.73 -13.80
C ARG A 18 20.21 19.49 -12.71
N ILE A 19 19.10 20.23 -12.74
CA ILE A 19 17.97 20.03 -11.80
C ILE A 19 17.28 18.69 -12.10
N ALA A 20 17.05 18.36 -13.36
CA ALA A 20 16.43 17.10 -13.77
C ALA A 20 17.26 15.87 -13.34
N TRP A 21 18.56 15.85 -13.61
CA TRP A 21 19.45 14.75 -13.20
C TRP A 21 19.55 14.55 -11.70
N ARG A 22 19.59 15.63 -10.91
CA ARG A 22 19.58 15.53 -9.44
C ARG A 22 18.30 14.89 -8.93
N SER A 23 17.15 15.23 -9.52
CA SER A 23 15.87 14.65 -9.14
C SER A 23 15.79 13.15 -9.47
N VAL A 24 16.27 12.74 -10.64
CA VAL A 24 16.37 11.34 -11.06
C VAL A 24 17.34 10.56 -10.15
N ALA A 25 18.51 11.12 -9.85
CA ALA A 25 19.47 10.48 -8.96
C ALA A 25 18.91 10.26 -7.54
N VAL A 26 18.25 11.27 -6.97
CA VAL A 26 17.59 11.12 -5.64
C VAL A 26 16.49 10.08 -5.68
N PHE A 27 15.69 10.06 -6.74
CA PHE A 27 14.65 9.04 -6.91
C PHE A 27 15.26 7.63 -6.96
N ALA A 28 16.29 7.43 -7.78
CA ALA A 28 16.99 6.15 -7.93
C ALA A 28 17.65 5.70 -6.62
N LEU A 29 18.30 6.63 -5.91
CA LEU A 29 18.92 6.35 -4.61
C LEU A 29 17.90 5.95 -3.54
N LEU A 30 16.76 6.61 -3.49
CA LEU A 30 15.70 6.27 -2.54
C LEU A 30 15.06 4.92 -2.88
N ALA A 31 14.76 4.69 -4.17
CA ALA A 31 14.19 3.42 -4.61
C ALA A 31 15.17 2.27 -4.38
N GLY A 32 16.41 2.39 -4.85
CA GLY A 32 17.43 1.36 -4.72
C GLY A 32 17.86 1.12 -3.27
N GLY A 33 18.09 2.19 -2.50
CA GLY A 33 18.48 2.08 -1.10
C GLY A 33 17.42 1.41 -0.23
N ALA A 34 16.14 1.77 -0.41
CA ALA A 34 15.04 1.12 0.31
C ALA A 34 14.85 -0.34 -0.17
N ALA A 35 14.94 -0.62 -1.47
CA ALA A 35 14.85 -1.98 -2.00
C ALA A 35 15.96 -2.89 -1.44
N VAL A 36 17.20 -2.43 -1.41
CA VAL A 36 18.34 -3.17 -0.84
C VAL A 36 18.12 -3.42 0.66
N LEU A 37 17.69 -2.40 1.41
CA LEU A 37 17.39 -2.54 2.84
C LEU A 37 16.30 -3.59 3.09
N TYR A 38 15.17 -3.50 2.36
CA TYR A 38 14.05 -4.44 2.51
C TYR A 38 14.48 -5.86 2.14
N TRP A 39 15.18 -6.01 1.03
CA TRP A 39 15.73 -7.31 0.63
C TRP A 39 16.69 -7.87 1.66
N TRP A 40 17.60 -7.05 2.20
CA TRP A 40 18.62 -7.51 3.17
C TRP A 40 18.02 -7.90 4.51
N THR A 41 16.95 -7.22 4.94
CA THR A 41 16.30 -7.44 6.25
C THR A 41 15.16 -8.48 6.21
N GLY A 42 14.82 -9.02 5.06
CA GLY A 42 13.80 -10.05 4.91
C GLY A 42 14.37 -11.47 4.82
N PRO A 43 13.58 -12.51 5.13
CA PRO A 43 13.96 -13.92 4.94
C PRO A 43 14.13 -14.25 3.46
N LYS A 44 14.94 -15.26 3.15
CA LYS A 44 15.21 -15.76 1.80
C LYS A 44 15.32 -17.29 1.83
N PRO A 45 14.67 -18.01 0.90
CA PRO A 45 13.62 -17.57 -0.01
C PRO A 45 12.30 -17.26 0.73
N VAL A 46 11.36 -16.59 0.04
CA VAL A 46 10.00 -16.38 0.58
C VAL A 46 9.25 -17.72 0.54
N GLY A 47 8.87 -18.24 1.71
CA GLY A 47 8.26 -19.57 1.80
C GLY A 47 6.79 -19.65 1.40
N LEU A 48 6.08 -18.52 1.38
CA LEU A 48 4.63 -18.46 1.15
C LEU A 48 4.33 -17.60 -0.10
N ASP A 49 4.60 -18.22 -1.26
CA ASP A 49 4.49 -17.57 -2.58
C ASP A 49 3.41 -18.24 -3.44
N ALA A 50 2.34 -17.53 -3.74
CA ALA A 50 1.29 -17.95 -4.67
C ALA A 50 1.36 -17.22 -6.02
N PHE A 51 2.03 -16.07 -6.09
CA PHE A 51 1.96 -15.24 -7.30
C PHE A 51 2.99 -15.61 -8.36
N VAL A 52 4.15 -16.16 -7.99
CA VAL A 52 5.10 -16.68 -8.98
C VAL A 52 4.56 -17.95 -9.64
N PRO A 53 4.03 -18.96 -8.92
CA PRO A 53 3.36 -20.09 -9.56
C PRO A 53 2.16 -19.68 -10.42
N LEU A 54 1.37 -18.68 -9.99
CA LEU A 54 0.26 -18.17 -10.80
C LEU A 54 0.76 -17.45 -12.06
N ALA A 55 1.83 -16.65 -11.96
CA ALA A 55 2.43 -15.98 -13.12
C ALA A 55 2.98 -16.99 -14.13
N ASP A 56 3.64 -18.04 -13.67
CA ASP A 56 4.09 -19.15 -14.53
C ASP A 56 2.90 -19.85 -15.22
N ALA A 57 1.84 -20.14 -14.48
CA ALA A 57 0.62 -20.70 -15.04
C ALA A 57 0.03 -19.80 -16.14
N LEU A 58 -0.04 -18.48 -15.90
CA LEU A 58 -0.55 -17.51 -16.87
C LEU A 58 0.32 -17.44 -18.14
N LEU A 59 1.65 -17.54 -18.02
CA LEU A 59 2.56 -17.63 -19.18
C LEU A 59 2.31 -18.87 -20.04
N HIS A 60 1.81 -19.95 -19.45
CA HIS A 60 1.44 -21.17 -20.14
C HIS A 60 -0.06 -21.26 -20.50
N GLY A 61 -0.80 -20.13 -20.45
CA GLY A 61 -2.23 -20.05 -20.79
C GLY A 61 -3.16 -20.75 -19.80
N ARG A 62 -2.71 -21.00 -18.56
CA ARG A 62 -3.48 -21.65 -17.49
C ARG A 62 -3.93 -20.62 -16.44
N LEU A 63 -5.15 -20.77 -15.91
CA LEU A 63 -5.69 -19.98 -14.81
C LEU A 63 -5.54 -20.66 -13.44
N HIS A 64 -4.85 -21.78 -13.39
CA HIS A 64 -4.64 -22.62 -12.20
C HIS A 64 -3.18 -23.08 -12.12
N VAL A 65 -2.72 -23.31 -10.90
CA VAL A 65 -1.40 -23.87 -10.61
C VAL A 65 -1.50 -25.39 -10.64
N VAL A 66 -0.47 -26.04 -11.15
CA VAL A 66 -0.42 -27.50 -11.29
C VAL A 66 0.29 -28.17 -10.10
N GLU A 67 1.38 -27.53 -9.63
CA GLU A 67 2.14 -28.00 -8.48
C GLU A 67 1.46 -27.59 -7.17
N PRO A 68 1.46 -28.44 -6.12
CA PRO A 68 0.89 -28.09 -4.83
C PRO A 68 1.59 -26.88 -4.22
N MET A 69 0.79 -26.01 -3.60
CA MET A 69 1.27 -24.86 -2.85
C MET A 69 1.06 -25.13 -1.35
N PRO A 70 1.96 -25.87 -0.66
CA PRO A 70 1.78 -26.16 0.76
C PRO A 70 1.74 -24.85 1.56
N TRP A 71 0.87 -24.81 2.57
CA TRP A 71 0.69 -23.69 3.50
C TRP A 71 0.09 -22.38 2.91
N ILE A 72 -0.43 -22.42 1.68
CA ILE A 72 -1.10 -21.28 1.06
C ILE A 72 -2.56 -21.64 0.82
N GLU A 73 -3.47 -20.73 1.13
CA GLU A 73 -4.88 -20.89 0.81
C GLU A 73 -5.05 -21.07 -0.70
N HIS A 74 -5.75 -22.11 -1.08
CA HIS A 74 -6.05 -22.45 -2.46
C HIS A 74 -7.45 -23.05 -2.57
N VAL A 75 -7.98 -23.07 -3.79
CA VAL A 75 -9.25 -23.73 -4.11
C VAL A 75 -8.97 -24.88 -5.02
N ASP A 76 -9.43 -26.08 -4.63
CA ASP A 76 -9.28 -27.28 -5.42
C ASP A 76 -10.03 -27.16 -6.75
N ARG A 77 -9.36 -27.52 -7.83
CA ARG A 77 -9.94 -27.52 -9.17
C ARG A 77 -10.40 -28.94 -9.53
N VAL A 78 -11.64 -29.06 -10.02
CA VAL A 78 -12.14 -30.32 -10.61
C VAL A 78 -11.27 -30.68 -11.83
N GLY A 79 -10.69 -31.87 -11.83
CA GLY A 79 -9.76 -32.31 -12.88
C GLY A 79 -8.28 -32.03 -12.60
N GLY A 80 -7.94 -31.64 -11.37
CA GLY A 80 -6.59 -31.46 -10.86
C GLY A 80 -6.06 -30.03 -10.96
N GLY A 81 -5.11 -29.70 -10.08
CA GLY A 81 -4.56 -28.36 -9.90
C GLY A 81 -5.36 -27.49 -8.94
N TRP A 82 -4.87 -26.29 -8.72
CA TRP A 82 -5.37 -25.37 -7.68
C TRP A 82 -5.58 -23.96 -8.22
N TYR A 83 -6.68 -23.31 -7.82
CA TYR A 83 -6.88 -21.87 -8.04
C TYR A 83 -6.33 -21.09 -6.87
N VAL A 84 -5.63 -19.99 -7.17
CA VAL A 84 -5.20 -18.98 -6.20
C VAL A 84 -6.38 -18.04 -5.92
N PRO A 85 -6.92 -17.98 -4.67
CA PRO A 85 -8.13 -17.22 -4.34
C PRO A 85 -7.83 -15.73 -4.09
N TYR A 86 -6.78 -15.19 -4.69
CA TYR A 86 -6.39 -13.79 -4.57
C TYR A 86 -6.59 -13.05 -5.89
N PRO A 87 -6.78 -11.72 -5.83
CA PRO A 87 -6.79 -10.90 -7.02
C PRO A 87 -5.49 -11.03 -7.82
N PRO A 88 -5.53 -11.07 -9.18
CA PRO A 88 -4.41 -11.53 -10.00
C PRO A 88 -3.31 -10.51 -10.26
N MET A 89 -3.49 -9.22 -9.92
CA MET A 89 -2.54 -8.16 -10.27
C MET A 89 -1.12 -8.37 -9.72
N PRO A 90 -0.91 -8.89 -8.50
CA PRO A 90 0.44 -9.19 -8.02
C PRO A 90 1.15 -10.24 -8.90
N ALA A 91 0.44 -11.27 -9.36
CA ALA A 91 0.99 -12.25 -10.31
C ALA A 91 1.36 -11.60 -11.65
N ILE A 92 0.51 -10.69 -12.16
CA ILE A 92 0.81 -9.92 -13.38
C ILE A 92 2.03 -9.02 -13.18
N SER A 93 2.23 -8.46 -11.98
CA SER A 93 3.38 -7.61 -11.67
C SER A 93 4.71 -8.38 -11.62
N VAL A 94 4.70 -9.66 -11.23
CA VAL A 94 5.90 -10.51 -11.26
C VAL A 94 6.11 -11.24 -12.59
N LEU A 95 5.11 -11.24 -13.47
CA LEU A 95 5.15 -11.96 -14.74
C LEU A 95 6.40 -11.65 -15.60
N PRO A 96 6.88 -10.38 -15.74
CA PRO A 96 8.12 -10.10 -16.47
C PRO A 96 9.34 -10.77 -15.86
N PHE A 97 9.40 -10.90 -14.53
CA PHE A 97 10.50 -11.57 -13.85
C PHE A 97 10.43 -13.08 -14.04
N VAL A 98 9.24 -13.65 -13.92
CA VAL A 98 9.03 -15.09 -14.17
C VAL A 98 9.32 -15.46 -15.63
N PHE A 99 8.97 -14.59 -16.57
CA PHE A 99 9.33 -14.80 -17.98
C PHE A 99 10.84 -14.87 -18.22
N VAL A 100 11.65 -14.09 -17.49
CA VAL A 100 13.11 -14.04 -17.64
C VAL A 100 13.81 -15.09 -16.80
N PHE A 101 13.38 -15.30 -15.55
CA PHE A 101 14.08 -16.10 -14.54
C PHE A 101 13.39 -17.45 -14.25
N GLY A 102 12.21 -17.70 -14.85
CA GLY A 102 11.43 -18.93 -14.62
C GLY A 102 10.66 -18.94 -13.31
N ALA A 103 10.01 -20.07 -13.03
CA ALA A 103 9.18 -20.31 -11.85
C ALA A 103 9.97 -20.39 -10.53
N THR A 104 11.30 -20.36 -10.59
CA THR A 104 12.19 -20.33 -9.41
C THR A 104 12.50 -18.92 -8.94
N PHE A 105 11.94 -17.89 -9.58
CA PHE A 105 12.09 -16.50 -9.16
C PHE A 105 11.52 -16.31 -7.75
N ASP A 106 12.29 -15.66 -6.86
CA ASP A 106 11.83 -15.35 -5.51
C ASP A 106 11.01 -14.02 -5.52
N GLN A 107 9.73 -14.11 -5.20
CA GLN A 107 8.79 -12.98 -5.11
C GLN A 107 9.28 -11.86 -4.17
N GLY A 108 10.10 -12.18 -3.17
CA GLY A 108 10.68 -11.23 -2.24
C GLY A 108 11.52 -10.14 -2.92
N TYR A 109 12.16 -10.43 -4.06
CA TYR A 109 12.85 -9.40 -4.85
C TYR A 109 11.87 -8.39 -5.43
N ALA A 110 10.76 -8.87 -5.98
CA ALA A 110 9.73 -7.97 -6.52
C ALA A 110 9.10 -7.11 -5.43
N ALA A 111 8.83 -7.70 -4.25
CA ALA A 111 8.30 -6.97 -3.09
C ALA A 111 9.26 -5.87 -2.63
N ALA A 112 10.55 -6.16 -2.50
CA ALA A 112 11.56 -5.19 -2.10
C ALA A 112 11.72 -4.06 -3.13
N ILE A 113 11.78 -4.39 -4.42
CA ILE A 113 11.88 -3.39 -5.52
C ILE A 113 10.64 -2.49 -5.53
N MET A 114 9.44 -3.05 -5.48
CA MET A 114 8.22 -2.26 -5.49
C MET A 114 8.06 -1.42 -4.22
N GLY A 115 8.44 -1.95 -3.05
CA GLY A 115 8.51 -1.18 -1.80
C GLY A 115 9.44 0.01 -1.91
N GLY A 116 10.63 -0.18 -2.48
CA GLY A 116 11.59 0.90 -2.74
C GLY A 116 11.04 1.96 -3.71
N LEU A 117 10.36 1.54 -4.78
CA LEU A 117 9.68 2.46 -5.70
C LEU A 117 8.57 3.26 -4.99
N CYS A 118 7.81 2.65 -4.07
CA CYS A 118 6.81 3.36 -3.27
C CYS A 118 7.44 4.51 -2.48
N VAL A 119 8.61 4.29 -1.86
CA VAL A 119 9.35 5.33 -1.11
C VAL A 119 9.75 6.50 -2.03
N ALA A 120 10.29 6.19 -3.20
CA ALA A 120 10.72 7.20 -4.17
C ALA A 120 9.53 7.99 -4.77
N ILE A 121 8.40 7.31 -5.05
CA ILE A 121 7.19 7.96 -5.55
C ILE A 121 6.61 8.88 -4.48
N LEU A 122 6.52 8.45 -3.22
CA LEU A 122 6.05 9.31 -2.12
C LEU A 122 6.95 10.54 -1.96
N TRP A 123 8.27 10.36 -2.03
CA TRP A 123 9.21 11.49 -2.05
C TRP A 123 8.86 12.49 -3.16
N ALA A 124 8.65 12.04 -4.38
CA ALA A 124 8.28 12.90 -5.49
C ALA A 124 6.96 13.63 -5.25
N LEU A 125 5.93 12.91 -4.78
CA LEU A 125 4.60 13.45 -4.48
C LEU A 125 4.64 14.54 -3.39
N LEU A 126 5.32 14.29 -2.27
CA LEU A 126 5.49 15.28 -1.21
C LEU A 126 6.22 16.54 -1.71
N GLY A 127 7.19 16.37 -2.62
CA GLY A 127 7.85 17.50 -3.27
C GLY A 127 6.90 18.32 -4.13
N ARG A 128 6.02 17.68 -4.90
CA ARG A 128 5.00 18.34 -5.72
C ARG A 128 3.95 19.06 -4.86
N LEU A 129 3.65 18.55 -3.66
CA LEU A 129 2.80 19.22 -2.67
C LEU A 129 3.50 20.40 -1.99
N GLY A 130 4.76 20.71 -2.33
CA GLY A 130 5.51 21.81 -1.74
C GLY A 130 5.97 21.56 -0.31
N VAL A 131 6.06 20.30 0.12
CA VAL A 131 6.52 19.95 1.47
C VAL A 131 8.00 20.30 1.62
N ALA A 132 8.30 21.13 2.63
CA ALA A 132 9.65 21.63 2.89
C ALA A 132 10.65 20.47 3.15
N PRO A 133 11.97 20.69 2.92
CA PRO A 133 12.96 19.60 2.93
C PRO A 133 12.98 18.77 4.21
N LEU A 134 12.90 19.37 5.39
CA LEU A 134 12.96 18.65 6.66
C LEU A 134 11.69 17.79 6.90
N PRO A 135 10.46 18.32 6.85
CA PRO A 135 9.26 17.49 6.92
C PRO A 135 9.22 16.39 5.86
N ARG A 136 9.61 16.69 4.62
CA ARG A 136 9.63 15.72 3.52
C ARG A 136 10.56 14.54 3.82
N ARG A 137 11.79 14.82 4.29
CA ARG A 137 12.74 13.76 4.70
C ARG A 137 12.19 12.94 5.87
N SER A 138 11.64 13.61 6.89
CA SER A 138 11.07 12.94 8.07
C SER A 138 9.89 12.03 7.70
N LEU A 139 8.96 12.50 6.85
CA LEU A 139 7.79 11.72 6.44
C LEU A 139 8.18 10.54 5.54
N VAL A 140 9.15 10.73 4.63
CA VAL A 140 9.63 9.63 3.78
C VAL A 140 10.40 8.59 4.60
N ALA A 141 11.22 9.01 5.56
CA ALA A 141 11.88 8.09 6.50
C ALA A 141 10.84 7.32 7.34
N ALA A 142 9.80 8.00 7.82
CA ALA A 142 8.70 7.37 8.55
C ALA A 142 7.93 6.36 7.69
N PHE A 143 7.65 6.69 6.43
CA PHE A 143 6.99 5.78 5.50
C PHE A 143 7.85 4.55 5.21
N ALA A 144 9.14 4.78 4.94
CA ALA A 144 10.08 3.72 4.58
C ALA A 144 10.43 2.79 5.75
N LEU A 145 10.63 3.35 6.97
CA LEU A 145 11.23 2.65 8.10
C LEU A 145 10.31 2.57 9.33
N GLY A 146 9.31 3.43 9.41
CA GLY A 146 8.37 3.54 10.55
C GLY A 146 6.93 3.24 10.14
N SER A 147 6.74 2.38 9.14
CA SER A 147 5.43 1.87 8.74
C SER A 147 5.51 0.39 8.34
N VAL A 148 4.35 -0.24 8.28
CA VAL A 148 4.21 -1.66 7.90
C VAL A 148 4.81 -1.96 6.51
N LEU A 149 5.10 -0.93 5.70
CA LEU A 149 5.71 -1.13 4.39
C LEU A 149 7.07 -1.83 4.47
N TRP A 150 7.92 -1.48 5.46
CA TRP A 150 9.23 -2.12 5.62
C TRP A 150 9.08 -3.63 5.82
N TRP A 151 8.26 -4.01 6.78
CA TRP A 151 8.00 -5.42 7.05
C TRP A 151 7.36 -6.13 5.85
N ALA A 152 6.34 -5.53 5.23
CA ALA A 152 5.64 -6.12 4.10
C ALA A 152 6.54 -6.31 2.86
N ALA A 153 7.36 -5.31 2.54
CA ALA A 153 8.28 -5.36 1.40
C ALA A 153 9.51 -6.22 1.69
N GLY A 154 9.93 -6.35 2.95
CA GLY A 154 11.06 -7.19 3.36
C GLY A 154 10.70 -8.69 3.37
N ILE A 155 9.55 -9.04 3.92
CA ILE A 155 9.08 -10.43 3.97
C ILE A 155 8.59 -10.90 2.59
N GLY A 156 7.65 -10.16 1.96
CA GLY A 156 7.21 -10.39 0.59
C GLY A 156 6.33 -11.63 0.37
N THR A 157 5.74 -12.24 1.43
CA THR A 157 4.74 -13.32 1.25
C THR A 157 3.54 -12.85 0.44
N SER A 158 2.73 -13.76 -0.07
CA SER A 158 1.61 -13.44 -0.98
C SER A 158 0.71 -12.32 -0.47
N TRP A 159 0.26 -12.38 0.78
CA TRP A 159 -0.61 -11.36 1.38
C TRP A 159 0.08 -10.01 1.54
N LEU A 160 1.39 -10.02 1.84
CA LEU A 160 2.19 -8.81 2.05
C LEU A 160 2.56 -8.16 0.73
N PHE A 161 2.97 -8.97 -0.25
CA PHE A 161 3.27 -8.47 -1.59
C PHE A 161 2.03 -7.88 -2.27
N ALA A 162 0.84 -8.48 -2.08
CA ALA A 162 -0.41 -7.89 -2.54
C ALA A 162 -0.64 -6.48 -1.95
N GLY A 163 -0.32 -6.27 -0.66
CA GLY A 163 -0.38 -4.96 -0.02
C GLY A 163 0.63 -3.97 -0.62
N VAL A 164 1.90 -4.37 -0.79
CA VAL A 164 2.94 -3.53 -1.42
C VAL A 164 2.56 -3.15 -2.84
N ASN A 165 2.04 -4.12 -3.63
CA ASN A 165 1.56 -3.90 -4.98
C ASN A 165 0.39 -2.89 -5.01
N GLY A 166 -0.56 -3.02 -4.09
CA GLY A 166 -1.66 -2.08 -3.91
C GLY A 166 -1.18 -0.66 -3.59
N VAL A 167 -0.21 -0.50 -2.68
CA VAL A 167 0.43 0.79 -2.37
C VAL A 167 1.09 1.41 -3.60
N PHE A 168 1.85 0.62 -4.36
CA PHE A 168 2.55 1.07 -5.56
C PHE A 168 1.58 1.65 -6.60
N TRP A 169 0.56 0.90 -6.97
CA TRP A 169 -0.41 1.33 -7.97
C TRP A 169 -1.28 2.50 -7.47
N SER A 170 -1.59 2.55 -6.16
CA SER A 170 -2.30 3.68 -5.55
C SER A 170 -1.48 4.96 -5.59
N LEU A 171 -0.18 4.89 -5.31
CA LEU A 171 0.71 6.05 -5.40
C LEU A 171 0.84 6.57 -6.84
N LEU A 172 0.89 5.67 -7.83
CA LEU A 172 0.86 6.05 -9.25
C LEU A 172 -0.47 6.71 -9.62
N ALA A 173 -1.60 6.14 -9.23
CA ALA A 173 -2.92 6.72 -9.46
C ALA A 173 -3.03 8.13 -8.84
N LEU A 174 -2.60 8.32 -7.58
CA LEU A 174 -2.57 9.61 -6.91
C LEU A 174 -1.60 10.59 -7.58
N SER A 175 -0.47 10.10 -8.11
CA SER A 175 0.49 10.91 -8.86
C SER A 175 -0.16 11.58 -10.08
N LEU A 176 -1.04 10.86 -10.78
CA LEU A 176 -1.77 11.36 -11.93
C LEU A 176 -2.95 12.25 -11.51
N ALA A 177 -3.67 11.85 -10.44
CA ALA A 177 -4.85 12.56 -9.97
C ALA A 177 -4.54 13.93 -9.37
N LEU A 178 -3.42 14.10 -8.68
CA LEU A 178 -3.02 15.39 -8.11
C LEU A 178 -2.77 16.45 -9.18
N ASP A 179 -2.25 16.08 -10.36
CA ASP A 179 -2.07 16.97 -11.50
C ASP A 179 -3.29 17.03 -12.42
N ARG A 180 -4.31 16.20 -12.16
CA ARG A 180 -5.50 16.01 -13.03
C ARG A 180 -5.12 15.63 -14.46
N ARG A 181 -4.01 14.94 -14.64
CA ARG A 181 -3.51 14.48 -15.95
C ARG A 181 -3.93 13.02 -16.17
N TRP A 182 -4.12 12.66 -17.45
CA TRP A 182 -4.28 11.28 -17.88
C TRP A 182 -5.34 10.51 -17.08
N PRO A 183 -6.62 10.97 -17.07
CA PRO A 183 -7.65 10.38 -16.22
C PRO A 183 -7.87 8.88 -16.46
N VAL A 184 -7.77 8.41 -17.71
CA VAL A 184 -7.83 6.98 -18.03
C VAL A 184 -6.69 6.21 -17.36
N ALA A 185 -5.45 6.74 -17.44
CA ALA A 185 -4.30 6.10 -16.80
C ALA A 185 -4.42 6.08 -15.27
N ALA A 186 -4.96 7.15 -14.66
CA ALA A 186 -5.25 7.16 -13.23
C ALA A 186 -6.29 6.10 -12.85
N GLY A 187 -7.34 5.95 -13.65
CA GLY A 187 -8.34 4.89 -13.48
C GLY A 187 -7.76 3.49 -13.64
N LEU A 188 -6.90 3.27 -14.65
CA LEU A 188 -6.16 2.00 -14.83
C LEU A 188 -5.30 1.68 -13.61
N CYS A 189 -4.50 2.64 -13.11
CA CYS A 189 -3.67 2.43 -11.92
C CYS A 189 -4.52 2.13 -10.67
N LEU A 190 -5.65 2.83 -10.49
CA LEU A 190 -6.58 2.53 -9.39
C LEU A 190 -7.18 1.13 -9.54
N GLY A 191 -7.53 0.72 -10.76
CA GLY A 191 -8.03 -0.62 -11.04
C GLY A 191 -6.98 -1.71 -10.79
N PHE A 192 -5.71 -1.46 -11.11
CA PHE A 192 -4.61 -2.37 -10.77
C PHE A 192 -4.38 -2.44 -9.26
N ALA A 193 -4.51 -1.32 -8.54
CA ALA A 193 -4.48 -1.33 -7.09
C ALA A 193 -5.64 -2.15 -6.50
N ALA A 194 -6.86 -2.00 -7.02
CA ALA A 194 -8.02 -2.80 -6.63
C ALA A 194 -7.87 -4.28 -7.00
N ALA A 195 -7.29 -4.59 -8.16
CA ALA A 195 -6.95 -5.95 -8.58
C ALA A 195 -5.76 -6.56 -7.82
N SER A 196 -5.11 -5.79 -6.92
CA SER A 196 -4.15 -6.27 -5.92
C SER A 196 -4.83 -6.49 -4.56
N ARG A 197 -5.65 -5.51 -4.16
CA ARG A 197 -6.36 -5.44 -2.88
C ARG A 197 -7.73 -4.80 -3.09
N LEU A 198 -8.80 -5.58 -3.06
CA LEU A 198 -10.17 -5.14 -3.39
C LEU A 198 -10.63 -3.88 -2.64
N PRO A 199 -10.36 -3.71 -1.32
CA PRO A 199 -10.79 -2.52 -0.58
C PRO A 199 -10.29 -1.21 -1.19
N ILE A 200 -9.14 -1.20 -1.89
CA ILE A 200 -8.58 0.00 -2.49
C ILE A 200 -9.51 0.58 -3.58
N GLY A 201 -10.26 -0.26 -4.28
CA GLY A 201 -11.25 0.18 -5.28
C GLY A 201 -12.30 1.14 -4.70
N LEU A 202 -12.63 1.00 -3.42
CA LEU A 202 -13.58 1.87 -2.71
C LEU A 202 -13.02 3.29 -2.45
N THR A 203 -11.76 3.55 -2.76
CA THR A 203 -11.18 4.91 -2.72
C THR A 203 -11.55 5.75 -3.95
N LEU A 204 -12.24 5.19 -4.94
CA LEU A 204 -12.69 5.84 -6.17
C LEU A 204 -13.32 7.23 -5.98
N PRO A 205 -14.15 7.51 -4.95
CA PRO A 205 -14.76 8.84 -4.76
C PRO A 205 -13.73 9.97 -4.65
N LEU A 206 -12.54 9.72 -4.10
CA LEU A 206 -11.46 10.70 -4.05
C LEU A 206 -11.01 11.10 -5.47
N TYR A 207 -10.79 10.12 -6.34
CA TYR A 207 -10.34 10.35 -7.72
C TYR A 207 -11.40 11.08 -8.53
N LEU A 208 -12.65 10.66 -8.42
CA LEU A 208 -13.77 11.32 -9.10
C LEU A 208 -13.89 12.79 -8.66
N ALA A 209 -13.79 13.07 -7.36
CA ALA A 209 -13.86 14.43 -6.84
C ALA A 209 -12.69 15.31 -7.33
N LEU A 210 -11.46 14.75 -7.39
CA LEU A 210 -10.28 15.46 -7.89
C LEU A 210 -10.42 15.80 -9.37
N TYR A 211 -10.80 14.84 -10.21
CA TYR A 211 -10.92 15.04 -11.66
C TYR A 211 -12.15 15.90 -12.02
N ALA A 212 -13.26 15.75 -11.32
CA ALA A 212 -14.42 16.63 -11.48
C ALA A 212 -14.16 18.05 -10.98
N GLY A 213 -13.06 18.29 -10.28
CA GLY A 213 -12.76 19.62 -9.74
C GLY A 213 -13.76 20.08 -8.67
N VAL A 214 -14.26 19.12 -7.87
CA VAL A 214 -15.14 19.45 -6.74
C VAL A 214 -14.40 20.39 -5.78
N GLU A 215 -15.06 21.45 -5.34
CA GLU A 215 -14.55 22.37 -4.32
C GLU A 215 -15.45 22.31 -3.07
N VAL A 216 -14.84 22.17 -1.91
CA VAL A 216 -15.57 22.01 -0.64
C VAL A 216 -15.74 23.35 0.09
N LYS A 217 -15.18 24.46 -0.43
CA LYS A 217 -15.19 25.80 0.20
C LYS A 217 -16.13 26.76 -0.50
N PRO A 218 -16.80 27.62 0.27
CA PRO A 218 -17.37 27.51 1.62
C PRO A 218 -18.57 26.57 1.63
N ARG A 219 -19.08 26.20 0.45
CA ARG A 219 -20.14 25.24 0.20
C ARG A 219 -19.68 24.26 -0.87
N LEU A 220 -20.16 23.04 -0.78
CA LEU A 220 -19.93 22.03 -1.80
C LEU A 220 -20.43 22.58 -3.15
N SER A 221 -19.54 22.81 -4.09
CA SER A 221 -19.88 23.20 -5.45
C SER A 221 -20.03 21.98 -6.33
N ILE A 222 -21.18 21.89 -7.01
CA ILE A 222 -21.38 20.88 -8.06
C ILE A 222 -20.55 21.30 -9.26
N PRO A 223 -19.68 20.44 -9.79
CA PRO A 223 -18.84 20.77 -10.92
C PRO A 223 -19.66 21.04 -12.19
N ASP A 224 -19.16 21.94 -13.02
CA ASP A 224 -19.69 22.17 -14.37
C ASP A 224 -19.64 20.86 -15.18
N ARG A 225 -20.61 20.67 -16.10
CA ARG A 225 -20.71 19.46 -16.93
C ARG A 225 -19.42 19.13 -17.70
N SER A 226 -18.68 20.17 -18.14
CA SER A 226 -17.39 20.00 -18.81
C SER A 226 -16.33 19.31 -17.93
N LYS A 227 -16.41 19.47 -16.61
CA LYS A 227 -15.49 18.84 -15.64
C LYS A 227 -15.88 17.39 -15.29
N LEU A 228 -17.08 16.95 -15.68
CA LEU A 228 -17.50 15.56 -15.47
C LEU A 228 -16.83 14.58 -16.45
N VAL A 229 -16.41 15.06 -17.63
CA VAL A 229 -15.74 14.21 -18.64
C VAL A 229 -14.44 13.59 -18.11
N PRO A 230 -13.50 14.34 -17.50
CA PRO A 230 -12.32 13.72 -16.90
C PRO A 230 -12.65 12.70 -15.79
N ALA A 231 -13.68 12.95 -14.98
CA ALA A 231 -14.13 11.98 -13.97
C ALA A 231 -14.71 10.72 -14.61
N ALA A 232 -15.50 10.85 -15.67
CA ALA A 232 -15.99 9.69 -16.44
C ALA A 232 -14.86 8.88 -17.09
N LEU A 233 -13.80 9.55 -17.58
CA LEU A 233 -12.62 8.87 -18.12
C LEU A 233 -11.84 8.07 -17.05
N VAL A 234 -11.87 8.47 -15.78
CA VAL A 234 -11.35 7.64 -14.68
C VAL A 234 -12.14 6.34 -14.58
N LEU A 235 -13.48 6.39 -14.69
CA LEU A 235 -14.32 5.19 -14.68
C LEU A 235 -14.00 4.27 -15.85
N VAL A 236 -13.77 4.83 -17.04
CA VAL A 236 -13.34 4.06 -18.23
C VAL A 236 -12.02 3.33 -17.95
N GLY A 237 -11.03 4.02 -17.39
CA GLY A 237 -9.77 3.41 -17.02
C GLY A 237 -9.92 2.30 -15.98
N LEU A 238 -10.70 2.54 -14.92
CA LEU A 238 -10.99 1.55 -13.87
C LEU A 238 -11.74 0.31 -14.41
N ALA A 239 -12.66 0.53 -15.36
CA ALA A 239 -13.47 -0.56 -15.90
C ALA A 239 -12.64 -1.64 -16.59
N VAL A 240 -11.49 -1.30 -17.21
CA VAL A 240 -10.64 -2.28 -17.90
C VAL A 240 -10.13 -3.36 -16.96
N PRO A 241 -9.38 -3.05 -15.87
CA PRO A 241 -8.95 -4.09 -14.92
C PRO A 241 -10.14 -4.77 -14.23
N ALA A 242 -11.22 -4.04 -13.92
CA ALA A 242 -12.41 -4.61 -13.29
C ALA A 242 -13.07 -5.67 -14.18
N ILE A 243 -13.24 -5.42 -15.47
CA ILE A 243 -13.77 -6.38 -16.44
C ILE A 243 -12.83 -7.59 -16.57
N LEU A 244 -11.51 -7.37 -16.66
CA LEU A 244 -10.54 -8.47 -16.75
C LEU A 244 -10.59 -9.37 -15.51
N VAL A 245 -10.69 -8.80 -14.31
CA VAL A 245 -10.86 -9.56 -13.07
C VAL A 245 -12.21 -10.30 -13.04
N ALA A 246 -13.30 -9.66 -13.49
CA ALA A 246 -14.61 -10.30 -13.60
C ALA A 246 -14.57 -11.51 -14.55
N LEU A 247 -13.96 -11.36 -15.72
CA LEU A 247 -13.79 -12.47 -16.70
C LEU A 247 -12.91 -13.60 -16.11
N TYR A 248 -11.83 -13.24 -15.41
CA TYR A 248 -10.97 -14.19 -14.72
C TYR A 248 -11.74 -14.98 -13.64
N ASN A 249 -12.62 -14.31 -12.90
CA ASN A 249 -13.47 -14.96 -11.89
C ASN A 249 -14.55 -15.85 -12.54
N ILE A 250 -15.21 -15.40 -13.60
CA ILE A 250 -16.19 -16.20 -14.35
C ILE A 250 -15.53 -17.49 -14.87
N ALA A 251 -14.34 -17.38 -15.43
CA ALA A 251 -13.62 -18.53 -16.00
C ALA A 251 -13.21 -19.58 -14.94
N ARG A 252 -12.99 -19.15 -13.68
CA ARG A 252 -12.59 -20.04 -12.59
C ARG A 252 -13.78 -20.54 -11.77
N PHE A 253 -14.73 -19.67 -11.47
CA PHE A 253 -15.77 -19.90 -10.46
C PHE A 253 -17.20 -19.72 -10.99
N GLY A 254 -17.37 -19.31 -12.25
CA GLY A 254 -18.68 -19.15 -12.88
C GLY A 254 -19.42 -17.84 -12.54
N SER A 255 -18.83 -16.96 -11.70
CA SER A 255 -19.45 -15.69 -11.28
C SER A 255 -18.41 -14.56 -11.30
N PRO A 256 -18.78 -13.34 -11.75
CA PRO A 256 -17.84 -12.21 -11.81
C PRO A 256 -17.39 -11.69 -10.42
N LEU A 257 -18.20 -11.90 -9.39
CA LEU A 257 -17.95 -11.44 -8.03
C LEU A 257 -17.45 -12.54 -7.09
N ASP A 258 -17.31 -13.75 -7.58
CA ASP A 258 -16.77 -14.86 -6.80
C ASP A 258 -15.24 -14.89 -6.91
N PHE A 259 -14.57 -14.57 -5.83
CA PHE A 259 -13.10 -14.64 -5.73
C PHE A 259 -12.60 -15.99 -5.23
N GLY A 260 -13.51 -16.94 -4.94
CA GLY A 260 -13.19 -18.28 -4.46
C GLY A 260 -12.83 -18.35 -2.97
N TYR A 261 -12.94 -17.25 -2.22
CA TYR A 261 -12.49 -17.23 -0.82
C TYR A 261 -13.28 -18.21 0.07
N GLU A 262 -14.61 -18.27 -0.10
CA GLU A 262 -15.47 -19.22 0.62
C GLU A 262 -15.28 -20.68 0.18
N LYS A 263 -14.56 -20.90 -0.93
CA LYS A 263 -14.27 -22.22 -1.49
C LYS A 263 -12.93 -22.78 -1.02
N ILE A 264 -12.16 -22.02 -0.25
CA ILE A 264 -10.93 -22.50 0.37
C ILE A 264 -11.31 -23.62 1.37
N PRO A 265 -10.74 -24.81 1.28
CA PRO A 265 -11.05 -25.91 2.18
C PRO A 265 -10.87 -25.54 3.64
N GLY A 266 -11.92 -25.70 4.45
CA GLY A 266 -11.91 -25.45 5.90
C GLY A 266 -11.92 -23.97 6.33
N VAL A 267 -11.93 -23.00 5.42
CA VAL A 267 -11.88 -21.57 5.78
C VAL A 267 -13.05 -21.14 6.66
N LEU A 268 -14.24 -21.63 6.40
CA LEU A 268 -15.44 -21.29 7.19
C LEU A 268 -15.50 -22.01 8.54
N ASP A 269 -14.67 -23.04 8.75
CA ASP A 269 -14.53 -23.76 10.02
C ASP A 269 -13.55 -23.06 10.98
N GLU A 270 -12.81 -22.09 10.47
CA GLU A 270 -11.87 -21.31 11.28
C GLU A 270 -12.60 -20.41 12.28
N PRO A 271 -12.15 -20.34 13.54
CA PRO A 271 -12.90 -19.69 14.64
C PRO A 271 -13.15 -18.18 14.42
N TRP A 272 -12.36 -17.53 13.57
CA TRP A 272 -12.55 -16.11 13.24
C TRP A 272 -13.62 -15.87 12.16
N TYR A 273 -14.11 -16.89 11.46
CA TYR A 273 -15.19 -16.79 10.47
C TYR A 273 -16.53 -17.33 10.99
N ARG A 274 -16.71 -17.43 12.31
CA ARG A 274 -17.94 -17.95 12.92
C ARG A 274 -19.23 -17.32 12.38
N ASP A 275 -19.20 -16.02 12.04
CA ASP A 275 -20.36 -15.29 11.53
C ASP A 275 -20.24 -15.04 10.00
N GLY A 276 -19.51 -15.91 9.27
CA GLY A 276 -19.20 -15.80 7.84
C GLY A 276 -17.96 -14.96 7.54
N ILE A 277 -17.64 -14.78 6.25
CA ILE A 277 -16.46 -14.04 5.83
C ILE A 277 -16.53 -12.56 6.22
N LEU A 278 -17.71 -11.95 6.13
CA LEU A 278 -17.95 -10.55 6.46
C LEU A 278 -19.08 -10.44 7.48
N SER A 279 -18.83 -9.81 8.62
CA SER A 279 -19.82 -9.52 9.64
C SER A 279 -19.51 -8.25 10.43
N LEU A 280 -20.54 -7.51 10.83
CA LEU A 280 -20.40 -6.34 11.71
C LEU A 280 -19.88 -6.73 13.10
N SER A 281 -20.10 -7.99 13.53
CA SER A 281 -19.61 -8.52 14.82
C SER A 281 -18.09 -8.49 14.92
N TYR A 282 -17.36 -8.39 13.82
CA TYR A 282 -15.88 -8.37 13.80
C TYR A 282 -15.27 -6.98 14.02
N ILE A 283 -16.08 -5.91 13.89
CA ILE A 283 -15.60 -4.53 14.04
C ILE A 283 -14.85 -4.29 15.36
N PRO A 284 -15.35 -4.70 16.54
CA PRO A 284 -14.64 -4.48 17.81
C PRO A 284 -13.25 -5.13 17.83
N ARG A 285 -13.12 -6.34 17.28
CA ARG A 285 -11.86 -7.08 17.20
C ARG A 285 -10.83 -6.36 16.29
N HIS A 286 -11.29 -5.87 15.14
CA HIS A 286 -10.43 -5.08 14.25
C HIS A 286 -9.99 -3.76 14.89
N LEU A 287 -10.90 -3.02 15.52
CA LEU A 287 -10.56 -1.77 16.22
C LEU A 287 -9.58 -2.02 17.35
N HIS A 288 -9.74 -3.10 18.14
CA HIS A 288 -8.79 -3.50 19.15
C HIS A 288 -7.41 -3.79 18.56
N THR A 289 -7.33 -4.61 17.51
CA THR A 289 -6.05 -4.96 16.86
C THR A 289 -5.41 -3.72 16.21
N MET A 290 -6.22 -2.85 15.60
CA MET A 290 -5.72 -1.65 14.91
C MET A 290 -5.17 -0.58 15.87
N PHE A 291 -5.77 -0.41 17.07
CA PHE A 291 -5.46 0.72 17.95
C PHE A 291 -4.94 0.36 19.32
N LEU A 292 -5.19 -0.84 19.83
CA LEU A 292 -4.95 -1.19 21.22
C LEU A 292 -3.99 -2.37 21.42
N ARG A 293 -3.85 -3.27 20.45
CA ARG A 293 -3.03 -4.47 20.59
C ARG A 293 -1.56 -4.14 20.84
N GLY A 294 -1.06 -4.48 22.04
CA GLY A 294 0.32 -4.27 22.48
C GLY A 294 1.22 -5.48 22.24
N PHE A 295 2.42 -5.40 22.83
CA PHE A 295 3.37 -6.51 22.89
C PHE A 295 2.91 -7.59 23.86
N ASP A 296 3.28 -8.84 23.61
CA ASP A 296 3.22 -9.92 24.58
C ASP A 296 4.52 -9.94 25.39
N PHE A 297 4.42 -10.09 26.71
CA PHE A 297 5.59 -10.18 27.59
C PHE A 297 6.03 -11.63 27.74
N THR A 298 7.35 -11.85 27.87
CA THR A 298 7.98 -13.16 28.04
C THR A 298 8.92 -13.14 29.23
N ASP A 299 9.12 -14.29 29.90
CA ASP A 299 9.97 -14.41 31.11
C ASP A 299 11.47 -14.33 30.79
N GLY A 300 11.87 -14.42 29.51
CA GLY A 300 13.26 -14.37 29.05
C GLY A 300 13.44 -13.40 27.89
N PHE A 301 14.72 -13.23 27.45
CA PHE A 301 15.02 -12.46 26.24
C PHE A 301 14.20 -13.00 25.06
N PRO A 302 13.51 -12.13 24.30
CA PRO A 302 13.59 -10.67 24.25
C PRO A 302 12.66 -9.92 25.24
N TRP A 303 12.14 -10.50 26.29
CA TRP A 303 11.24 -9.99 27.33
C TRP A 303 9.89 -9.46 26.84
N PHE A 304 9.79 -9.00 25.62
CA PHE A 304 8.55 -8.62 24.96
C PHE A 304 8.67 -8.92 23.46
N ARG A 305 7.57 -9.31 22.85
CA ARG A 305 7.50 -9.74 21.46
C ARG A 305 6.27 -9.18 20.77
N PRO A 306 6.28 -9.01 19.44
CA PRO A 306 5.06 -8.71 18.71
C PRO A 306 4.06 -9.84 18.90
N ASN A 307 2.79 -9.47 19.05
CA ASN A 307 1.73 -10.48 19.08
C ASN A 307 1.54 -11.07 17.67
N TRP A 308 1.12 -12.32 17.61
CA TRP A 308 0.79 -13.04 16.39
C TRP A 308 -0.16 -12.28 15.44
N THR A 309 -1.17 -11.57 15.98
CA THR A 309 -2.09 -10.74 15.21
C THR A 309 -1.56 -9.33 14.91
N GLY A 310 -0.30 -9.05 15.23
CA GLY A 310 0.40 -7.81 15.00
C GLY A 310 0.26 -6.79 16.11
N LEU A 311 1.08 -5.72 16.02
CA LEU A 311 1.01 -4.56 16.90
C LEU A 311 0.07 -3.50 16.34
N ALA A 312 -0.60 -2.78 17.23
CA ALA A 312 -1.47 -1.68 16.85
C ALA A 312 -0.69 -0.53 16.19
N LEU A 313 -1.39 0.25 15.36
CA LEU A 313 -0.85 1.45 14.70
C LEU A 313 -0.36 2.50 15.71
N THR A 314 -0.90 2.49 16.92
CA THR A 314 -0.45 3.33 18.04
C THR A 314 1.02 3.12 18.39
N PHE A 315 1.54 1.92 18.20
CA PHE A 315 2.95 1.57 18.43
C PHE A 315 3.76 1.61 17.13
N THR A 316 3.21 1.07 16.05
CA THR A 316 3.96 0.90 14.80
C THR A 316 4.04 2.17 13.96
N THR A 317 3.00 3.02 13.96
CA THR A 317 2.97 4.24 13.14
C THR A 317 2.32 5.40 13.91
N PRO A 318 2.86 5.80 15.09
CA PRO A 318 2.21 6.78 15.96
C PRO A 318 2.04 8.17 15.33
N ILE A 319 2.77 8.49 14.26
CA ILE A 319 2.60 9.75 13.53
C ILE A 319 1.19 9.93 12.94
N TYR A 320 0.43 8.85 12.72
CA TYR A 320 -0.94 8.95 12.24
C TYR A 320 -1.89 9.71 13.17
N PHE A 321 -1.62 9.76 14.47
CA PHE A 321 -2.42 10.55 15.42
C PHE A 321 -2.42 12.04 15.12
N TRP A 322 -1.37 12.56 14.48
CA TRP A 322 -1.34 13.97 14.07
C TRP A 322 -2.39 14.31 13.03
N LEU A 323 -2.92 13.33 12.29
CA LEU A 323 -3.98 13.56 11.31
C LEU A 323 -5.27 14.12 11.94
N ILE A 324 -5.48 13.94 13.24
CA ILE A 324 -6.59 14.56 13.99
C ILE A 324 -6.55 16.08 13.95
N GLN A 325 -5.36 16.66 13.74
CA GLN A 325 -5.14 18.10 13.62
C GLN A 325 -5.41 18.63 12.21
N LEU A 326 -5.63 17.75 11.23
CA LEU A 326 -5.85 18.12 9.84
C LEU A 326 -7.30 18.58 9.64
N ARG A 327 -7.56 19.85 9.96
CA ARG A 327 -8.89 20.48 9.88
C ARG A 327 -9.14 21.22 8.56
N ARG A 328 -8.36 20.92 7.52
CA ARG A 328 -8.50 21.54 6.21
C ARG A 328 -9.74 21.03 5.49
N ARG A 329 -10.52 21.95 4.90
CA ARG A 329 -11.69 21.61 4.07
C ARG A 329 -11.32 21.60 2.58
N GLU A 330 -10.17 21.09 2.25
CA GLU A 330 -9.74 20.88 0.85
C GLU A 330 -10.34 19.58 0.32
N THR A 331 -10.63 19.54 -0.96
CA THR A 331 -11.24 18.38 -1.63
C THR A 331 -10.49 17.09 -1.32
N PHE A 332 -9.15 17.11 -1.41
CA PHE A 332 -8.34 15.94 -1.13
C PHE A 332 -8.53 15.43 0.31
N VAL A 333 -8.64 16.32 1.30
CA VAL A 333 -8.78 15.93 2.72
C VAL A 333 -10.17 15.35 2.98
N VAL A 334 -11.21 16.01 2.50
CA VAL A 334 -12.61 15.57 2.73
C VAL A 334 -12.89 14.24 2.03
N PHE A 335 -12.57 14.17 0.74
CA PHE A 335 -12.78 12.94 -0.03
C PHE A 335 -11.74 11.87 0.30
N GLY A 336 -10.55 12.24 0.79
CA GLY A 336 -9.57 11.32 1.34
C GLY A 336 -10.08 10.60 2.58
N TRP A 337 -10.68 11.31 3.54
CA TRP A 337 -11.35 10.68 4.68
C TRP A 337 -12.51 9.79 4.28
N LEU A 338 -13.35 10.25 3.33
CA LEU A 338 -14.43 9.42 2.78
C LEU A 338 -13.88 8.13 2.16
N ALA A 339 -12.84 8.24 1.33
CA ALA A 339 -12.18 7.12 0.68
C ALA A 339 -11.61 6.12 1.70
N ILE A 340 -10.94 6.62 2.75
CA ILE A 340 -10.41 5.78 3.84
C ILE A 340 -11.54 5.06 4.56
N LEU A 341 -12.61 5.75 4.93
CA LEU A 341 -13.76 5.15 5.63
C LEU A 341 -14.42 4.07 4.77
N LEU A 342 -14.62 4.31 3.48
CA LEU A 342 -15.21 3.32 2.57
C LEU A 342 -14.30 2.09 2.42
N ALA A 343 -12.99 2.29 2.25
CA ALA A 343 -12.04 1.18 2.14
C ALA A 343 -11.94 0.38 3.45
N LEU A 344 -12.11 1.02 4.60
CA LEU A 344 -12.08 0.34 5.89
C LEU A 344 -13.31 -0.55 6.13
N VAL A 345 -14.47 -0.27 5.52
CA VAL A 345 -15.68 -1.09 5.73
C VAL A 345 -15.42 -2.58 5.52
N PRO A 346 -15.01 -3.06 4.34
CA PRO A 346 -14.77 -4.50 4.16
C PRO A 346 -13.59 -5.01 5.00
N ILE A 347 -12.64 -4.17 5.36
CA ILE A 347 -11.50 -4.54 6.19
C ILE A 347 -11.97 -4.85 7.62
N VAL A 348 -12.72 -3.94 8.25
CA VAL A 348 -13.14 -4.11 9.66
C VAL A 348 -14.30 -5.09 9.84
N THR A 349 -14.97 -5.45 8.76
CA THR A 349 -16.03 -6.48 8.77
C THR A 349 -15.52 -7.86 8.36
N HIS A 350 -14.28 -8.00 7.93
CA HIS A 350 -13.66 -9.27 7.58
C HIS A 350 -13.41 -10.14 8.82
N GLY A 351 -13.59 -11.45 8.72
CA GLY A 351 -13.41 -12.38 9.83
C GLY A 351 -11.98 -12.38 10.40
N ASN A 352 -10.98 -12.42 9.56
CA ASN A 352 -9.57 -12.45 10.00
C ASN A 352 -8.98 -11.04 10.14
N VAL A 353 -8.41 -10.71 11.30
CA VAL A 353 -7.74 -9.42 11.55
C VAL A 353 -6.35 -9.33 10.93
N GLY A 354 -5.91 -10.39 10.28
CA GLY A 354 -4.53 -10.62 9.84
C GLY A 354 -3.76 -11.40 10.91
N GLU A 355 -3.13 -12.48 10.45
CA GLU A 355 -2.27 -13.32 11.26
C GLU A 355 -0.87 -13.29 10.73
N THR A 356 0.09 -13.78 11.53
CA THR A 356 1.49 -13.80 11.15
C THR A 356 1.94 -12.44 10.63
N GLN A 357 1.60 -11.38 11.38
CA GLN A 357 1.91 -10.01 10.99
C GLN A 357 2.57 -9.25 12.14
N PHE A 358 3.50 -8.36 11.79
CA PHE A 358 4.15 -7.49 12.77
C PHE A 358 3.26 -6.31 13.16
N GLY A 359 2.76 -5.55 12.19
CA GLY A 359 1.82 -4.44 12.38
C GLY A 359 0.50 -4.70 11.65
N TYR A 360 -0.49 -3.85 11.84
CA TYR A 360 -1.79 -3.97 11.19
C TYR A 360 -1.67 -3.76 9.67
N ARG A 361 -1.41 -4.86 8.92
CA ARG A 361 -1.06 -4.84 7.48
C ARG A 361 -2.13 -4.23 6.58
N PHE A 362 -3.40 -4.30 6.97
CA PHE A 362 -4.49 -3.73 6.18
C PHE A 362 -4.46 -2.19 6.13
N SER A 363 -3.66 -1.54 6.97
CA SER A 363 -3.39 -0.10 6.86
C SER A 363 -2.69 0.29 5.55
N LEU A 364 -2.03 -0.66 4.86
CA LEU A 364 -1.41 -0.43 3.56
C LEU A 364 -2.44 -0.02 2.49
N ASP A 365 -3.67 -0.54 2.57
CA ASP A 365 -4.71 -0.25 1.59
C ASP A 365 -5.09 1.24 1.52
N VAL A 366 -4.89 1.98 2.62
CA VAL A 366 -5.17 3.42 2.74
C VAL A 366 -3.93 4.28 2.97
N ALA A 367 -2.77 3.65 3.16
CA ALA A 367 -1.51 4.34 3.47
C ALA A 367 -1.16 5.47 2.47
N PRO A 368 -1.28 5.32 1.13
CA PRO A 368 -0.97 6.39 0.20
C PRO A 368 -1.74 7.69 0.47
N ILE A 369 -3.02 7.59 0.83
CA ILE A 369 -3.86 8.75 1.16
C ILE A 369 -3.43 9.35 2.49
N LEU A 370 -3.22 8.54 3.54
CA LEU A 370 -2.80 8.98 4.87
C LEU A 370 -1.46 9.74 4.82
N TRP A 371 -0.47 9.21 4.08
CA TRP A 371 0.85 9.84 3.97
C TRP A 371 0.83 11.16 3.20
N LEU A 372 -0.02 11.30 2.17
CA LEU A 372 -0.21 12.59 1.50
C LEU A 372 -0.93 13.60 2.40
N MET A 373 -1.90 13.15 3.19
CA MET A 373 -2.56 14.00 4.19
C MET A 373 -1.59 14.46 5.28
N LEU A 374 -0.65 13.61 5.75
CA LEU A 374 0.46 14.04 6.61
C LEU A 374 1.36 15.06 5.93
N GLY A 375 1.65 14.88 4.63
CA GLY A 375 2.35 15.88 3.82
C GLY A 375 1.64 17.23 3.81
N MET A 376 0.32 17.24 3.64
CA MET A 376 -0.50 18.46 3.67
C MET A 376 -0.53 19.10 5.07
N LEU A 377 -0.49 18.29 6.14
CA LEU A 377 -0.43 18.79 7.52
C LEU A 377 0.94 19.43 7.78
N PHE A 378 2.02 18.80 7.40
CA PHE A 378 3.39 19.22 7.71
C PHE A 378 4.11 19.95 6.55
N VAL A 379 3.38 20.68 5.70
CA VAL A 379 3.96 21.35 4.51
C VAL A 379 5.22 22.15 4.83
N ARG A 380 5.19 22.96 5.87
CA ARG A 380 6.30 23.89 6.20
C ARG A 380 7.17 23.42 7.36
N ARG A 381 6.58 22.83 8.40
CA ARG A 381 7.27 22.49 9.65
C ARG A 381 6.73 21.18 10.20
N ILE A 382 7.60 20.43 10.86
CA ILE A 382 7.25 19.25 11.64
C ILE A 382 7.72 19.48 13.08
N SER A 383 6.80 19.31 14.04
CA SER A 383 7.07 19.54 15.45
C SER A 383 8.05 18.51 16.02
N LEU A 384 8.73 18.84 17.12
CA LEU A 384 9.61 17.90 17.82
C LEU A 384 8.84 16.65 18.28
N PRO A 385 7.65 16.75 18.93
CA PRO A 385 6.87 15.55 19.28
C PRO A 385 6.53 14.66 18.07
N ALA A 386 6.21 15.24 16.93
CA ALA A 386 5.94 14.48 15.71
C ALA A 386 7.19 13.73 15.20
N ARG A 387 8.38 14.35 15.31
CA ARG A 387 9.64 13.69 14.95
C ARG A 387 10.00 12.58 15.95
N LEU A 388 9.73 12.77 17.24
CA LEU A 388 9.90 11.71 18.24
C LEU A 388 8.96 10.54 17.97
N ALA A 389 7.70 10.79 17.63
CA ALA A 389 6.76 9.74 17.23
C ALA A 389 7.25 8.96 15.98
N ILE A 390 7.82 9.65 14.99
CA ILE A 390 8.45 8.99 13.82
C ILE A 390 9.61 8.10 14.28
N MET A 391 10.47 8.60 15.14
CA MET A 391 11.63 7.84 15.66
C MET A 391 11.17 6.60 16.43
N ILE A 392 10.14 6.72 17.27
CA ILE A 392 9.53 5.58 17.98
C ILE A 392 9.03 4.55 16.98
N GLY A 393 8.26 4.96 15.97
CA GLY A 393 7.79 4.04 14.93
C GLY A 393 8.93 3.31 14.21
N ILE A 394 10.01 4.01 13.85
CA ILE A 394 11.20 3.41 13.22
C ILE A 394 11.86 2.38 14.17
N LEU A 395 12.05 2.72 15.44
CA LEU A 395 12.66 1.81 16.42
C LEU A 395 11.79 0.56 16.66
N VAL A 396 10.47 0.74 16.72
CA VAL A 396 9.52 -0.38 16.86
C VAL A 396 9.59 -1.30 15.66
N HIS A 397 9.67 -0.77 14.42
CA HIS A 397 9.82 -1.60 13.23
C HIS A 397 11.17 -2.28 13.14
N ALA A 398 12.26 -1.59 13.46
CA ALA A 398 13.60 -2.19 13.50
C ALA A 398 13.66 -3.34 14.51
N TYR A 399 13.07 -3.15 15.70
CA TYR A 399 12.94 -4.20 16.70
C TYR A 399 12.10 -5.37 16.18
N GLY A 400 10.94 -5.11 15.55
CA GLY A 400 10.09 -6.16 15.00
C GLY A 400 10.78 -6.98 13.92
N ILE A 401 11.47 -6.32 12.98
CA ILE A 401 12.28 -6.99 11.96
C ILE A 401 13.36 -7.87 12.64
N TYR A 402 14.08 -7.35 13.64
CA TYR A 402 15.10 -8.12 14.37
C TYR A 402 14.51 -9.37 15.04
N VAL A 403 13.40 -9.23 15.77
CA VAL A 403 12.76 -10.35 16.48
C VAL A 403 12.24 -11.41 15.50
N ILE A 404 11.68 -10.99 14.37
CA ILE A 404 11.10 -11.90 13.40
C ILE A 404 12.18 -12.57 12.56
N THR A 405 13.16 -11.82 12.04
CA THR A 405 14.11 -12.33 11.05
C THR A 405 15.41 -12.88 11.64
N VAL A 406 15.83 -12.38 12.83
CA VAL A 406 17.08 -12.81 13.46
C VAL A 406 16.83 -13.79 14.60
N LEU A 407 15.77 -13.58 15.40
CA LEU A 407 15.39 -14.47 16.48
C LEU A 407 14.40 -15.57 16.04
N ASP A 408 14.01 -15.57 14.76
CA ASP A 408 13.08 -16.54 14.15
C ASP A 408 11.79 -16.74 14.96
N PHE A 409 11.29 -15.61 15.47
CA PHE A 409 10.21 -15.61 16.47
C PHE A 409 8.83 -15.93 15.87
N VAL A 410 8.66 -15.73 14.57
CA VAL A 410 7.49 -16.12 13.78
C VAL A 410 8.02 -16.90 12.59
N ALA A 411 7.83 -18.22 12.59
CA ALA A 411 8.12 -19.05 11.42
C ALA A 411 7.16 -18.63 10.26
N TYR A 412 7.75 -18.25 9.14
CA TYR A 412 7.04 -18.00 7.90
C TYR A 412 7.23 -19.15 6.93
#